data_2fc2aa501c67e52b601c24d25f5d7843
#
_entry.id   2fc2aa501c67e52b601c24d25f5d7843
#
_cell.length_a   1.000
_cell.length_b   1.000
_cell.length_c   1.000
_cell.angle_alpha   90.00
_cell.angle_beta   90.00
_cell.angle_gamma   90.00
#
_symmetry.space_group_name_H-M   'P 1'
#
loop_
_entity.id
_entity.type
_entity.pdbx_description
1 polymer ?
#
loop_
_entity_poly.entity_id
_entity_poly.type
_entity_poly.pdbx_seq_one_letter_code
_entity_poly.pdbx_strand_id
1 'polypeptide(L)'
;MNITQDNLDIFTGSHVEVSVSTMVDNQPDFFDPAFSPIENVAAFPTLTESTEIQTLEEYDQDATGKLAGYRKLESTTLVVNRVLDDEHQDMLMKAVNDKTPLRFRMFYVVNSGYSAANTGYYVIFDAYVSSHKTKSGDNKVTTIEFKLEPDGGILDRGIATEGRILRQGDFGLGAGVNPFTGPIDSEALAGNRFVTYQGSSASNPFSADTSLIHVQPNEDGGWQLTCTASGAPRLRVRTVQKDGNSGWVKVYSTEEKPTPAEIEAVSIHDRIDFGEF
;
A
#
# COMPACT_ATOMS: atom_id res chain seq x y z
N MET A 1 30.22 -5.97 18.11
CA MET A 1 29.10 -6.55 18.85
C MET A 1 28.52 -7.61 17.96
N ASN A 2 28.83 -8.89 18.22
CA ASN A 2 28.32 -9.99 17.43
C ASN A 2 26.81 -10.08 17.70
N ILE A 3 26.03 -9.78 16.69
CA ILE A 3 24.61 -10.14 16.68
C ILE A 3 24.58 -11.64 16.54
N THR A 4 24.43 -12.33 17.67
CA THR A 4 24.05 -13.73 17.69
C THR A 4 22.77 -13.83 16.90
N GLN A 5 22.78 -14.69 15.91
CA GLN A 5 21.65 -15.13 15.12
C GLN A 5 20.66 -15.82 16.10
N ASP A 6 19.86 -14.99 16.79
CA ASP A 6 18.81 -15.49 17.67
C ASP A 6 17.74 -16.11 16.79
N ASN A 7 17.69 -17.44 16.82
CA ASN A 7 16.58 -18.34 16.50
C ASN A 7 15.37 -17.72 15.79
N LEU A 8 15.61 -17.07 14.65
CA LEU A 8 14.52 -16.66 13.75
C LEU A 8 13.85 -17.84 13.04
N ASP A 9 14.36 -19.07 13.28
CA ASP A 9 13.90 -20.28 12.62
C ASP A 9 12.65 -20.88 13.28
N ILE A 10 12.34 -20.48 14.53
CA ILE A 10 11.15 -20.97 15.25
C ILE A 10 10.38 -19.76 15.75
N PHE A 11 9.18 -19.57 15.23
CA PHE A 11 8.29 -18.52 15.71
C PHE A 11 7.07 -19.12 16.41
N THR A 12 6.74 -18.61 17.56
CA THR A 12 5.43 -18.80 18.15
C THR A 12 4.52 -17.77 17.52
N GLY A 13 3.51 -18.18 16.75
CA GLY A 13 2.54 -17.27 16.15
C GLY A 13 1.83 -16.45 17.24
N SER A 14 2.48 -15.39 17.69
CA SER A 14 1.95 -14.49 18.71
C SER A 14 0.80 -13.65 18.20
N HIS A 15 0.74 -13.47 16.90
CA HIS A 15 -0.32 -12.76 16.20
C HIS A 15 -0.44 -13.29 14.78
N VAL A 16 -1.66 -13.68 14.40
CA VAL A 16 -1.99 -14.10 13.04
C VAL A 16 -3.05 -13.16 12.51
N GLU A 17 -2.84 -12.63 11.32
CA GLU A 17 -3.81 -11.80 10.63
C GLU A 17 -4.35 -12.55 9.43
N VAL A 18 -5.66 -12.47 9.23
CA VAL A 18 -6.33 -13.00 8.04
C VAL A 18 -6.95 -11.82 7.32
N SER A 19 -6.62 -11.68 6.05
CA SER A 19 -7.21 -10.65 5.19
C SER A 19 -7.87 -11.31 3.99
N VAL A 20 -8.88 -10.65 3.45
CA VAL A 20 -9.63 -11.13 2.30
C VAL A 20 -9.69 -10.06 1.21
N SER A 21 -9.70 -10.51 -0.05
CA SER A 21 -9.89 -9.67 -1.24
C SER A 21 -10.85 -10.36 -2.20
N THR A 22 -11.63 -9.57 -2.93
CA THR A 22 -12.47 -10.02 -4.05
C THR A 22 -11.69 -10.07 -5.38
N MET A 23 -10.46 -9.55 -5.40
CA MET A 23 -9.61 -9.48 -6.59
C MET A 23 -8.81 -10.77 -6.75
N VAL A 24 -9.37 -11.76 -7.45
CA VAL A 24 -8.72 -13.06 -7.69
C VAL A 24 -7.99 -13.13 -9.04
N ASP A 25 -8.26 -12.22 -9.97
CA ASP A 25 -7.69 -12.22 -11.32
C ASP A 25 -6.29 -11.55 -11.37
N ASN A 26 -5.93 -10.80 -10.32
CA ASN A 26 -4.64 -10.14 -10.24
C ASN A 26 -3.53 -11.10 -9.82
N GLN A 27 -2.29 -10.77 -10.20
CA GLN A 27 -1.13 -11.48 -9.68
C GLN A 27 -1.11 -11.33 -8.15
N PRO A 28 -0.92 -12.42 -7.39
CA PRO A 28 -0.90 -12.36 -5.92
C PRO A 28 0.29 -11.49 -5.46
N ASP A 29 0.00 -10.54 -4.59
CA ASP A 29 0.99 -9.66 -3.96
C ASP A 29 0.61 -9.44 -2.49
N PHE A 30 1.58 -9.61 -1.59
CA PHE A 30 1.36 -9.34 -0.16
C PHE A 30 0.88 -7.91 0.11
N PHE A 31 1.38 -6.95 -0.66
CA PHE A 31 1.08 -5.53 -0.49
C PHE A 31 -0.14 -5.04 -1.29
N ASP A 32 -0.91 -5.94 -1.90
CA ASP A 32 -2.10 -5.54 -2.64
C ASP A 32 -3.08 -4.77 -1.72
N PRO A 33 -3.41 -3.50 -2.04
CA PRO A 33 -4.32 -2.68 -1.25
C PRO A 33 -5.76 -3.19 -1.21
N ALA A 34 -6.11 -4.15 -2.06
CA ALA A 34 -7.43 -4.76 -2.07
C ALA A 34 -7.65 -5.73 -0.89
N PHE A 35 -6.59 -6.12 -0.19
CA PHE A 35 -6.75 -6.92 1.02
C PHE A 35 -7.31 -6.09 2.18
N SER A 36 -8.41 -6.56 2.73
CA SER A 36 -9.02 -6.02 3.94
C SER A 36 -8.91 -7.03 5.09
N PRO A 37 -8.47 -6.62 6.29
CA PRO A 37 -8.33 -7.54 7.42
C PRO A 37 -9.69 -8.01 7.91
N ILE A 38 -9.78 -9.30 8.24
CA ILE A 38 -10.95 -9.88 8.91
C ILE A 38 -10.72 -9.73 10.42
N GLU A 39 -11.57 -8.97 11.05
CA GLU A 39 -11.51 -8.75 12.49
C GLU A 39 -12.27 -9.82 13.29
N ASN A 40 -12.05 -9.85 14.60
CA ASN A 40 -12.76 -10.73 15.53
C ASN A 40 -12.63 -12.23 15.23
N VAL A 41 -11.49 -12.64 14.68
CA VAL A 41 -11.20 -14.05 14.40
C VAL A 41 -11.09 -14.83 15.71
N ALA A 42 -11.90 -15.88 15.85
CA ALA A 42 -11.91 -16.77 17.00
C ALA A 42 -11.04 -18.03 16.79
N ALA A 43 -10.91 -18.48 15.53
CA ALA A 43 -9.99 -19.53 15.15
C ALA A 43 -9.52 -19.33 13.71
N PHE A 44 -8.20 -19.40 13.53
CA PHE A 44 -7.55 -19.22 12.25
C PHE A 44 -7.61 -20.49 11.39
N PRO A 45 -7.66 -20.36 10.05
CA PRO A 45 -7.54 -21.48 9.15
C PRO A 45 -6.21 -22.22 9.34
N THR A 46 -6.27 -23.55 9.34
CA THR A 46 -5.05 -24.38 9.31
C THR A 46 -4.79 -24.78 7.87
N LEU A 47 -3.66 -24.37 7.32
CA LEU A 47 -3.29 -24.69 5.95
C LEU A 47 -2.52 -26.01 5.92
N THR A 48 -3.06 -27.01 5.20
CA THR A 48 -2.43 -28.32 4.97
C THR A 48 -2.22 -28.49 3.48
N GLU A 49 -0.97 -28.52 3.05
CA GLU A 49 -0.60 -28.91 1.68
C GLU A 49 -0.50 -30.43 1.60
N SER A 50 -1.15 -31.03 0.64
CA SER A 50 -1.05 -32.45 0.34
C SER A 50 -0.68 -32.68 -1.12
N THR A 51 0.00 -33.79 -1.37
CA THR A 51 0.30 -34.28 -2.72
C THR A 51 -0.29 -35.67 -2.85
N GLU A 52 -1.11 -35.87 -3.86
CA GLU A 52 -1.64 -37.19 -4.15
C GLU A 52 -0.50 -38.09 -4.65
N ILE A 53 -0.35 -39.25 -4.01
CA ILE A 53 0.65 -40.24 -4.42
C ILE A 53 -0.07 -41.42 -5.04
N GLN A 54 0.17 -41.65 -6.32
CA GLN A 54 -0.34 -42.81 -7.04
C GLN A 54 0.70 -43.93 -6.99
N THR A 55 0.23 -45.13 -6.69
CA THR A 55 1.05 -46.35 -6.68
C THR A 55 0.98 -46.97 -8.07
N LEU A 56 2.12 -47.23 -8.67
CA LEU A 56 2.26 -48.00 -9.89
C LEU A 56 2.64 -49.45 -9.54
N GLU A 57 1.82 -50.35 -9.97
CA GLU A 57 2.13 -51.79 -9.89
C GLU A 57 2.59 -52.24 -11.27
N GLU A 58 3.86 -52.62 -11.38
CA GLU A 58 4.43 -53.17 -12.62
C GLU A 58 4.75 -54.67 -12.34
N TYR A 59 4.27 -55.53 -13.23
CA TYR A 59 4.36 -56.99 -13.07
C TYR A 59 5.78 -57.58 -13.14
N ASP A 60 6.75 -56.77 -13.62
CA ASP A 60 8.14 -57.18 -13.81
C ASP A 60 9.12 -56.60 -12.77
N GLN A 61 8.59 -55.89 -11.77
CA GLN A 61 9.41 -55.27 -10.72
C GLN A 61 9.07 -55.84 -9.35
N ASP A 62 10.11 -56.15 -8.56
CA ASP A 62 9.97 -56.63 -7.17
C ASP A 62 9.56 -55.50 -6.19
N ALA A 63 9.45 -54.27 -6.64
CA ALA A 63 9.09 -53.09 -5.84
C ALA A 63 8.07 -52.23 -6.55
N THR A 64 7.07 -51.76 -5.79
CA THR A 64 6.05 -50.84 -6.26
C THR A 64 6.59 -49.43 -6.49
N GLY A 65 6.44 -48.89 -7.71
CA GLY A 65 6.73 -47.52 -8.05
C GLY A 65 5.69 -46.54 -7.48
N LYS A 66 6.08 -45.30 -7.20
CA LYS A 66 5.18 -44.22 -6.79
C LYS A 66 5.34 -43.01 -7.68
N LEU A 67 4.21 -42.43 -8.09
CA LEU A 67 4.14 -41.16 -8.82
C LEU A 67 3.51 -40.10 -7.95
N ALA A 68 4.14 -38.93 -7.89
CA ALA A 68 3.57 -37.76 -7.25
C ALA A 68 2.63 -37.06 -8.22
N GLY A 69 1.39 -36.88 -7.82
CA GLY A 69 0.37 -36.12 -8.53
C GLY A 69 0.41 -34.62 -8.19
N TYR A 70 -0.73 -33.98 -8.30
CA TYR A 70 -0.86 -32.54 -8.05
C TYR A 70 -0.79 -32.21 -6.55
N ARG A 71 -0.23 -31.05 -6.25
CA ARG A 71 -0.36 -30.45 -4.93
C ARG A 71 -1.72 -29.78 -4.80
N LYS A 72 -2.33 -29.91 -3.65
CA LYS A 72 -3.56 -29.22 -3.29
C LYS A 72 -3.51 -28.75 -1.85
N LEU A 73 -4.28 -27.71 -1.55
CA LEU A 73 -4.61 -27.32 -0.18
C LEU A 73 -5.86 -28.11 0.26
N GLU A 74 -5.82 -28.61 1.47
CA GLU A 74 -7.00 -29.24 2.08
C GLU A 74 -8.01 -28.17 2.51
N SER A 75 -9.29 -28.57 2.57
CA SER A 75 -10.33 -27.68 3.10
C SER A 75 -10.04 -27.27 4.54
N THR A 76 -10.31 -26.02 4.87
CA THR A 76 -10.04 -25.45 6.19
C THR A 76 -11.22 -24.64 6.68
N THR A 77 -11.16 -24.19 7.93
CA THR A 77 -12.25 -23.45 8.57
C THR A 77 -11.74 -22.18 9.20
N LEU A 78 -12.39 -21.07 8.87
CA LEU A 78 -12.24 -19.78 9.53
C LEU A 78 -13.40 -19.58 10.50
N VAL A 79 -13.11 -19.29 11.77
CA VAL A 79 -14.14 -19.00 12.77
C VAL A 79 -14.02 -17.55 13.22
N VAL A 80 -15.11 -16.82 13.18
CA VAL A 80 -15.19 -15.43 13.64
C VAL A 80 -16.24 -15.25 14.72
N ASN A 81 -16.02 -14.34 15.64
CA ASN A 81 -17.06 -13.88 16.55
C ASN A 81 -18.06 -13.04 15.77
N ARG A 82 -19.36 -13.36 15.86
CA ARG A 82 -20.39 -12.63 15.10
C ARG A 82 -20.49 -11.20 15.60
N VAL A 83 -20.26 -10.26 14.70
CA VAL A 83 -20.51 -8.83 14.87
C VAL A 83 -21.61 -8.44 13.90
N LEU A 84 -22.60 -7.69 14.39
CA LEU A 84 -23.66 -7.18 13.51
C LEU A 84 -23.10 -6.08 12.62
N ASP A 85 -23.52 -6.06 11.37
CA ASP A 85 -23.10 -5.08 10.36
C ASP A 85 -21.59 -5.07 10.05
N ASP A 86 -20.92 -6.24 10.19
CA ASP A 86 -19.52 -6.41 9.77
C ASP A 86 -19.47 -6.73 8.27
N GLU A 87 -18.90 -5.81 7.49
CA GLU A 87 -18.84 -5.89 6.03
C GLU A 87 -18.09 -7.15 5.55
N HIS A 88 -17.05 -7.59 6.27
CA HIS A 88 -16.26 -8.77 5.86
C HIS A 88 -17.03 -10.06 6.13
N GLN A 89 -17.73 -10.15 7.27
CA GLN A 89 -18.57 -11.31 7.56
C GLN A 89 -19.74 -11.41 6.57
N ASP A 90 -20.33 -10.29 6.21
CA ASP A 90 -21.41 -10.25 5.22
C ASP A 90 -20.88 -10.56 3.80
N MET A 91 -19.67 -10.11 3.44
CA MET A 91 -18.98 -10.49 2.21
C MET A 91 -18.75 -12.00 2.14
N LEU A 92 -18.25 -12.63 3.21
CA LEU A 92 -18.06 -14.07 3.28
C LEU A 92 -19.38 -14.85 3.14
N MET A 93 -20.45 -14.39 3.81
CA MET A 93 -21.77 -14.99 3.67
C MET A 93 -22.32 -14.85 2.24
N LYS A 94 -22.13 -13.70 1.63
CA LYS A 94 -22.53 -13.44 0.25
C LYS A 94 -21.78 -14.34 -0.73
N ALA A 95 -20.47 -14.54 -0.55
CA ALA A 95 -19.64 -15.39 -1.39
C ALA A 95 -20.16 -16.85 -1.44
N VAL A 96 -20.75 -17.36 -0.35
CA VAL A 96 -21.41 -18.68 -0.33
C VAL A 96 -22.55 -18.74 -1.34
N ASN A 97 -23.36 -17.68 -1.40
CA ASN A 97 -24.54 -17.63 -2.30
C ASN A 97 -24.12 -17.38 -3.76
N ASP A 98 -23.18 -16.49 -3.97
CA ASP A 98 -22.73 -16.05 -5.29
C ASP A 98 -21.78 -17.07 -5.93
N LYS A 99 -21.24 -18.01 -5.13
CA LYS A 99 -20.25 -19.02 -5.55
C LYS A 99 -19.02 -18.39 -6.20
N THR A 100 -18.61 -17.26 -5.69
CA THR A 100 -17.42 -16.55 -6.16
C THR A 100 -16.22 -16.90 -5.28
N PRO A 101 -15.04 -17.14 -5.87
CA PRO A 101 -13.83 -17.33 -5.11
C PRO A 101 -13.41 -16.01 -4.46
N LEU A 102 -12.74 -16.12 -3.34
CA LEU A 102 -12.12 -15.01 -2.63
C LEU A 102 -10.64 -15.32 -2.43
N ARG A 103 -9.82 -14.29 -2.47
CA ARG A 103 -8.39 -14.40 -2.16
C ARG A 103 -8.17 -14.14 -0.70
N PHE A 104 -7.46 -15.05 -0.03
CA PHE A 104 -7.11 -14.97 1.37
C PHE A 104 -5.62 -14.75 1.52
N ARG A 105 -5.24 -13.87 2.44
CA ARG A 105 -3.87 -13.68 2.89
C ARG A 105 -3.82 -13.98 4.39
N MET A 106 -3.01 -14.94 4.76
CA MET A 106 -2.65 -15.21 6.16
C MET A 106 -1.26 -14.65 6.44
N PHE A 107 -1.14 -13.86 7.48
CA PHE A 107 0.12 -13.28 7.90
C PHE A 107 0.43 -13.66 9.34
N TYR A 108 1.51 -14.39 9.52
CA TYR A 108 2.00 -14.85 10.81
C TYR A 108 3.06 -13.89 11.31
N VAL A 109 2.70 -12.98 12.20
CA VAL A 109 3.61 -11.98 12.75
C VAL A 109 4.62 -12.63 13.68
N VAL A 110 5.89 -12.49 13.36
CA VAL A 110 7.01 -13.04 14.13
C VAL A 110 7.60 -12.01 15.09
N ASN A 111 7.64 -10.75 14.67
CA ASN A 111 8.21 -9.67 15.45
C ASN A 111 7.37 -8.40 15.31
N SER A 112 6.82 -7.96 16.42
CA SER A 112 6.04 -6.71 16.52
C SER A 112 6.79 -5.57 17.23
N GLY A 113 8.06 -5.75 17.54
CA GLY A 113 8.71 -4.81 18.41
C GLY A 113 10.03 -4.24 17.92
N TYR A 114 10.08 -3.10 17.35
CA TYR A 114 11.15 -2.08 17.35
C TYR A 114 10.97 -1.01 16.25
N SER A 115 10.12 -1.23 15.31
CA SER A 115 9.64 -0.24 14.37
C SER A 115 8.15 -0.46 14.17
N ALA A 116 7.43 0.54 13.74
CA ALA A 116 5.97 0.47 13.50
C ALA A 116 5.55 -0.52 12.39
N ALA A 117 6.36 -1.55 12.14
CA ALA A 117 6.18 -2.51 11.06
C ALA A 117 6.28 -3.95 11.61
N ASN A 118 5.23 -4.73 11.42
CA ASN A 118 5.23 -6.16 11.71
C ASN A 118 6.04 -6.90 10.64
N THR A 119 6.94 -7.78 11.07
CA THR A 119 7.64 -8.70 10.16
C THR A 119 7.13 -10.11 10.41
N GLY A 120 6.86 -10.85 9.35
CA GLY A 120 6.32 -12.18 9.49
C GLY A 120 6.34 -13.00 8.21
N TYR A 121 5.81 -14.20 8.31
CA TYR A 121 5.62 -15.11 7.19
C TYR A 121 4.19 -14.99 6.68
N TYR A 122 4.02 -14.93 5.37
CA TYR A 122 2.70 -14.85 4.76
C TYR A 122 2.43 -15.99 3.79
N VAL A 123 1.15 -16.26 3.59
CA VAL A 123 0.63 -17.20 2.60
C VAL A 123 -0.60 -16.60 1.94
N ILE A 124 -0.66 -16.67 0.61
CA ILE A 124 -1.78 -16.22 -0.20
C ILE A 124 -2.36 -17.42 -0.96
N PHE A 125 -3.68 -17.58 -0.91
CA PHE A 125 -4.40 -18.62 -1.62
C PHE A 125 -5.80 -18.14 -1.98
N ASP A 126 -6.38 -18.72 -3.03
CA ASP A 126 -7.77 -18.50 -3.39
C ASP A 126 -8.63 -19.64 -2.84
N ALA A 127 -9.83 -19.32 -2.41
CA ALA A 127 -10.77 -20.31 -1.89
C ALA A 127 -12.22 -19.91 -2.12
N TYR A 128 -13.06 -20.91 -2.30
CA TYR A 128 -14.51 -20.74 -2.22
C TYR A 128 -14.97 -20.88 -0.77
N VAL A 129 -15.91 -20.04 -0.36
CA VAL A 129 -16.62 -20.25 0.90
C VAL A 129 -17.76 -21.22 0.64
N SER A 130 -17.58 -22.48 1.02
CA SER A 130 -18.54 -23.55 0.66
C SER A 130 -19.76 -23.57 1.56
N SER A 131 -19.62 -23.16 2.80
CA SER A 131 -20.73 -23.10 3.76
C SER A 131 -20.39 -22.20 4.94
N HIS A 132 -21.43 -21.73 5.63
CA HIS A 132 -21.28 -21.09 6.93
C HIS A 132 -22.21 -21.72 7.96
N LYS A 133 -21.78 -21.73 9.22
CA LYS A 133 -22.53 -22.28 10.34
C LYS A 133 -22.45 -21.33 11.54
N THR A 134 -23.61 -20.88 12.00
CA THR A 134 -23.69 -20.06 13.21
C THR A 134 -23.79 -20.96 14.43
N LYS A 135 -22.96 -20.72 15.44
CA LYS A 135 -23.01 -21.37 16.75
C LYS A 135 -23.30 -20.33 17.82
N SER A 136 -24.29 -20.60 18.65
CA SER A 136 -24.68 -19.75 19.76
C SER A 136 -25.08 -20.61 20.96
N GLY A 137 -25.12 -20.04 22.15
CA GLY A 137 -25.60 -20.71 23.35
C GLY A 137 -25.71 -19.69 24.49
N ASP A 138 -26.45 -20.07 25.56
CA ASP A 138 -26.60 -19.23 26.73
C ASP A 138 -25.23 -18.91 27.35
N ASN A 139 -24.99 -17.62 27.58
CA ASN A 139 -23.72 -17.08 28.10
C ASN A 139 -22.47 -17.39 27.25
N LYS A 140 -22.63 -17.66 25.94
CA LYS A 140 -21.53 -17.87 25.03
C LYS A 140 -21.52 -16.82 23.91
N VAL A 141 -20.32 -16.47 23.46
CA VAL A 141 -20.15 -15.62 22.29
C VAL A 141 -20.71 -16.37 21.07
N THR A 142 -21.54 -15.69 20.30
CA THR A 142 -22.02 -16.23 19.03
C THR A 142 -20.88 -16.21 18.01
N THR A 143 -20.60 -17.32 17.38
CA THR A 143 -19.55 -17.46 16.37
C THR A 143 -20.14 -17.92 15.05
N ILE A 144 -19.47 -17.57 13.94
CA ILE A 144 -19.73 -18.11 12.62
C ILE A 144 -18.50 -18.88 12.17
N GLU A 145 -18.71 -20.12 11.76
CA GLU A 145 -17.73 -20.95 11.07
C GLU A 145 -17.94 -20.82 9.57
N PHE A 146 -16.91 -20.45 8.83
CA PHE A 146 -16.87 -20.46 7.38
C PHE A 146 -15.97 -21.60 6.93
N LYS A 147 -16.51 -22.51 6.13
CA LYS A 147 -15.71 -23.57 5.52
C LYS A 147 -15.13 -23.07 4.22
N LEU A 148 -13.82 -23.08 4.13
CA LEU A 148 -13.05 -22.64 2.98
C LEU A 148 -12.58 -23.86 2.20
N GLU A 149 -12.90 -23.89 0.92
CA GLU A 149 -12.43 -24.89 -0.05
C GLU A 149 -11.43 -24.22 -0.98
N PRO A 150 -10.12 -24.42 -0.78
CA PRO A 150 -9.11 -23.79 -1.60
C PRO A 150 -9.23 -24.20 -3.07
N ASP A 151 -9.05 -23.21 -3.96
CA ASP A 151 -9.00 -23.40 -5.40
C ASP A 151 -7.54 -23.51 -5.86
N GLY A 152 -7.06 -24.73 -5.92
CA GLY A 152 -5.67 -25.03 -6.26
C GLY A 152 -4.72 -25.10 -5.05
N GLY A 153 -3.56 -24.53 -5.20
CA GLY A 153 -2.49 -24.52 -4.19
C GLY A 153 -2.24 -23.12 -3.60
N ILE A 154 -1.14 -22.99 -2.88
CA ILE A 154 -0.63 -21.70 -2.44
C ILE A 154 -0.19 -20.91 -3.69
N LEU A 155 -0.71 -19.69 -3.83
CA LEU A 155 -0.39 -18.80 -4.94
C LEU A 155 0.93 -18.08 -4.71
N ASP A 156 1.13 -17.60 -3.48
CA ASP A 156 2.36 -16.92 -3.08
C ASP A 156 2.61 -17.11 -1.58
N ARG A 157 3.88 -17.13 -1.19
CA ARG A 157 4.32 -17.22 0.20
C ARG A 157 5.72 -16.68 0.38
N GLY A 158 5.99 -16.10 1.53
CA GLY A 158 7.30 -15.55 1.80
C GLY A 158 7.38 -14.84 3.13
N ILE A 159 8.45 -14.11 3.31
CA ILE A 159 8.64 -13.21 4.44
C ILE A 159 8.28 -11.81 3.98
N ALA A 160 7.45 -11.14 4.74
CA ALA A 160 7.09 -9.75 4.48
C ALA A 160 7.26 -8.91 5.75
N THR A 161 7.53 -7.65 5.55
CA THR A 161 7.52 -6.65 6.60
C THR A 161 6.39 -5.69 6.31
N GLU A 162 5.39 -5.64 7.17
CA GLU A 162 4.38 -4.59 7.13
C GLU A 162 5.06 -3.28 7.50
N GLY A 163 5.34 -2.49 6.55
CA GLY A 163 5.86 -1.15 6.69
C GLY A 163 5.36 -0.34 5.53
N ARG A 164 5.42 0.96 5.60
CA ARG A 164 5.19 1.81 4.44
C ARG A 164 6.34 1.63 3.44
N ILE A 165 6.31 0.51 2.71
CA ILE A 165 7.08 0.41 1.49
C ILE A 165 6.45 1.42 0.53
N LEU A 166 7.25 2.34 0.02
CA LEU A 166 6.81 3.26 -1.01
C LEU A 166 6.37 2.44 -2.23
N ARG A 167 5.07 2.49 -2.53
CA ARG A 167 4.52 1.88 -3.74
C ARG A 167 4.56 2.87 -4.88
N GLN A 168 4.51 2.36 -6.10
CA GLN A 168 4.28 3.21 -7.27
C GLN A 168 2.99 3.99 -7.07
N GLY A 169 3.08 5.32 -7.10
CA GLY A 169 1.97 6.23 -6.83
C GLY A 169 1.94 6.80 -5.42
N ASP A 170 2.62 6.21 -4.44
CA ASP A 170 2.75 6.77 -3.11
C ASP A 170 3.46 8.12 -3.17
N PHE A 171 2.86 9.12 -2.53
CA PHE A 171 3.34 10.50 -2.58
C PHE A 171 3.51 11.07 -4.01
N GLY A 172 2.88 10.45 -5.01
CA GLY A 172 3.01 10.79 -6.43
C GLY A 172 4.26 10.22 -7.11
N LEU A 173 5.07 9.41 -6.44
CA LEU A 173 6.24 8.76 -7.03
C LEU A 173 5.81 7.65 -7.99
N GLY A 174 6.20 7.76 -9.26
CA GLY A 174 5.86 6.79 -10.29
C GLY A 174 4.36 6.71 -10.65
N ALA A 175 3.54 7.66 -10.16
CA ALA A 175 2.15 7.78 -10.58
C ALA A 175 2.06 8.13 -12.06
N GLY A 176 0.99 7.67 -12.74
CA GLY A 176 0.70 8.09 -14.11
C GLY A 176 0.46 9.60 -14.21
N VAL A 177 0.63 10.13 -15.43
CA VAL A 177 0.49 11.54 -15.76
C VAL A 177 -0.98 12.02 -15.76
N ASN A 178 -1.67 11.93 -14.64
CA ASN A 178 -2.92 12.63 -14.46
C ASN A 178 -2.64 13.93 -13.66
N PRO A 179 -2.54 15.08 -14.31
CA PRO A 179 -2.29 16.32 -13.60
C PRO A 179 -3.47 16.64 -12.67
N PHE A 180 -3.14 17.05 -11.48
CA PHE A 180 -4.14 17.53 -10.53
C PHE A 180 -4.73 18.86 -11.03
N THR A 181 -6.05 18.95 -11.08
CA THR A 181 -6.76 20.12 -11.61
C THR A 181 -7.27 21.07 -10.53
N GLY A 182 -7.20 20.67 -9.27
CA GLY A 182 -7.59 21.47 -8.13
C GLY A 182 -6.62 22.63 -7.84
N PRO A 183 -6.98 23.54 -6.91
CA PRO A 183 -6.07 24.58 -6.44
C PRO A 183 -4.82 23.99 -5.80
N ILE A 184 -3.66 24.61 -6.08
CA ILE A 184 -2.38 24.23 -5.44
C ILE A 184 -2.42 24.44 -3.91
N ASP A 185 -3.32 25.29 -3.43
CA ASP A 185 -3.55 25.57 -2.00
C ASP A 185 -4.59 24.62 -1.35
N SER A 186 -5.03 23.60 -2.06
CA SER A 186 -6.08 22.71 -1.60
C SER A 186 -5.62 21.84 -0.43
N GLU A 187 -6.49 21.61 0.57
CA GLU A 187 -6.32 20.65 1.63
C GLU A 187 -6.10 19.21 1.11
N ALA A 188 -6.50 18.93 -0.13
CA ALA A 188 -6.23 17.66 -0.79
C ALA A 188 -4.73 17.38 -0.98
N LEU A 189 -3.86 18.38 -0.77
CA LEU A 189 -2.40 18.25 -0.75
C LEU A 189 -1.81 17.98 0.64
N ALA A 190 -2.61 17.72 1.64
CA ALA A 190 -2.11 17.41 2.97
C ALA A 190 -1.04 16.31 2.94
N GLY A 191 0.06 16.54 3.65
CA GLY A 191 1.22 15.66 3.71
C GLY A 191 2.23 15.84 2.57
N ASN A 192 3.26 15.00 2.54
CA ASN A 192 4.34 15.08 1.55
C ASN A 192 3.91 14.48 0.20
N ARG A 193 4.09 15.23 -0.90
CA ARG A 193 3.64 14.77 -2.23
C ARG A 193 4.49 15.31 -3.38
N PHE A 194 4.51 14.51 -4.46
CA PHE A 194 4.98 14.91 -5.79
C PHE A 194 3.76 14.94 -6.71
N VAL A 195 3.45 16.07 -7.29
CA VAL A 195 2.26 16.22 -8.15
C VAL A 195 2.55 17.04 -9.38
N THR A 196 1.77 16.81 -10.44
CA THR A 196 1.79 17.61 -11.64
C THR A 196 0.50 18.42 -11.70
N TYR A 197 0.59 19.71 -12.05
CA TYR A 197 -0.53 20.62 -12.19
C TYR A 197 -0.66 21.13 -13.60
N GLN A 198 -1.90 21.37 -14.02
CA GLN A 198 -2.17 22.09 -15.25
C GLN A 198 -1.87 23.59 -15.11
N GLY A 199 -1.49 24.21 -16.21
CA GLY A 199 -1.24 25.66 -16.27
C GLY A 199 -2.44 26.51 -15.85
N SER A 200 -3.65 25.98 -15.98
CA SER A 200 -4.90 26.61 -15.56
C SER A 200 -5.25 26.45 -14.08
N SER A 201 -4.48 25.67 -13.32
CA SER A 201 -4.75 25.47 -11.88
C SER A 201 -4.61 26.78 -11.11
N ALA A 202 -5.55 27.04 -10.21
CA ALA A 202 -5.50 28.23 -9.36
C ALA A 202 -4.23 28.23 -8.49
N SER A 203 -3.68 29.41 -8.25
CA SER A 203 -2.42 29.62 -7.52
C SER A 203 -1.17 29.04 -8.17
N ASN A 204 -1.24 28.54 -9.40
CA ASN A 204 -0.07 28.14 -10.16
C ASN A 204 0.75 29.39 -10.53
N PRO A 205 2.04 29.51 -10.17
CA PRO A 205 2.85 30.69 -10.49
C PRO A 205 3.23 30.80 -11.98
N PHE A 206 2.88 29.78 -12.76
CA PHE A 206 3.14 29.68 -14.18
C PHE A 206 1.83 29.47 -14.96
N SER A 207 1.76 29.99 -16.16
CA SER A 207 0.65 29.72 -17.08
C SER A 207 0.87 28.46 -17.93
N ALA A 208 1.65 27.50 -17.41
CA ALA A 208 2.04 26.25 -18.05
C ALA A 208 1.95 25.11 -17.05
N ASP A 209 1.91 23.89 -17.55
CA ASP A 209 1.96 22.70 -16.70
C ASP A 209 3.23 22.69 -15.86
N THR A 210 3.09 22.31 -14.61
CA THR A 210 4.15 22.37 -13.61
C THR A 210 4.23 21.07 -12.81
N SER A 211 5.43 20.75 -12.35
CA SER A 211 5.66 19.72 -11.34
C SER A 211 5.90 20.39 -9.99
N LEU A 212 5.29 19.87 -8.94
CA LEU A 212 5.34 20.39 -7.59
C LEU A 212 5.85 19.33 -6.61
N ILE A 213 6.78 19.75 -5.77
CA ILE A 213 7.14 19.05 -4.53
C ILE A 213 6.44 19.79 -3.39
N HIS A 214 5.60 19.10 -2.65
CA HIS A 214 4.94 19.60 -1.45
C HIS A 214 5.45 18.83 -0.24
N VAL A 215 5.99 19.55 0.73
CA VAL A 215 6.49 19.00 1.99
C VAL A 215 5.78 19.69 3.14
N GLN A 216 5.04 18.91 3.93
CA GLN A 216 4.32 19.40 5.09
C GLN A 216 4.59 18.46 6.27
N PRO A 217 5.60 18.76 7.09
CA PRO A 217 6.00 17.89 8.19
C PRO A 217 4.99 17.84 9.32
N ASN A 218 4.13 18.84 9.46
CA ASN A 218 3.06 18.92 10.46
C ASN A 218 1.89 19.79 9.97
N GLU A 219 0.85 19.92 10.78
CA GLU A 219 -0.34 20.72 10.43
C GLU A 219 -0.09 22.23 10.38
N ASP A 220 0.99 22.71 11.01
CA ASP A 220 1.26 24.15 11.17
C ASP A 220 1.97 24.76 9.97
N GLY A 221 2.73 23.95 9.20
CA GLY A 221 3.43 24.50 8.06
C GLY A 221 4.29 23.53 7.28
N GLY A 222 4.72 24.02 6.12
CA GLY A 222 5.54 23.31 5.16
C GLY A 222 6.12 24.23 4.11
N TRP A 223 6.54 23.64 3.00
CA TRP A 223 7.03 24.39 1.85
C TRP A 223 6.63 23.69 0.54
N GLN A 224 6.62 24.46 -0.52
CA GLN A 224 6.38 23.99 -1.88
C GLN A 224 7.47 24.48 -2.81
N LEU A 225 7.96 23.59 -3.67
CA LEU A 225 8.88 23.89 -4.75
C LEU A 225 8.21 23.47 -6.06
N THR A 226 8.09 24.39 -7.02
CA THR A 226 7.50 24.09 -8.33
C THR A 226 8.44 24.43 -9.47
N CYS A 227 8.36 23.64 -10.54
CA CYS A 227 9.12 23.81 -11.76
C CYS A 227 8.19 23.68 -12.97
N THR A 228 8.45 24.47 -14.03
CA THR A 228 7.76 24.31 -15.32
C THR A 228 8.08 22.94 -15.91
N ALA A 229 7.05 22.24 -16.40
CA ALA A 229 7.19 20.92 -17.02
C ALA A 229 7.67 20.99 -18.49
N SER A 230 7.66 22.19 -19.10
CA SER A 230 8.06 22.39 -20.49
C SER A 230 8.73 23.76 -20.68
N GLY A 231 9.56 23.88 -21.71
CA GLY A 231 10.32 25.08 -22.01
C GLY A 231 11.54 25.25 -21.10
N ALA A 232 12.01 26.49 -20.95
CA ALA A 232 13.11 26.79 -20.02
C ALA A 232 12.70 26.53 -18.59
N PRO A 233 13.54 25.83 -17.78
CA PRO A 233 13.20 25.50 -16.40
C PRO A 233 13.12 26.78 -15.55
N ARG A 234 11.97 27.00 -14.96
CA ARG A 234 11.70 28.08 -14.01
C ARG A 234 11.30 27.50 -12.68
N LEU A 235 11.92 27.96 -11.62
CA LEU A 235 11.71 27.47 -10.27
C LEU A 235 11.07 28.54 -9.39
N ARG A 236 10.10 28.12 -8.58
CA ARG A 236 9.48 28.95 -7.54
C ARG A 236 9.37 28.16 -6.26
N VAL A 237 9.55 28.86 -5.15
CA VAL A 237 9.41 28.29 -3.82
C VAL A 237 8.50 29.18 -2.97
N ARG A 238 7.74 28.57 -2.06
CA ARG A 238 7.00 29.29 -1.03
C ARG A 238 6.86 28.48 0.24
N THR A 239 6.52 29.13 1.34
CA THR A 239 6.07 28.48 2.56
C THR A 239 4.57 28.28 2.56
N VAL A 240 4.13 27.16 3.13
CA VAL A 240 2.72 26.82 3.35
C VAL A 240 2.47 26.90 4.85
N GLN A 241 1.43 27.58 5.26
CA GLN A 241 1.06 27.78 6.65
C GLN A 241 -0.44 27.60 6.83
N LYS A 242 -0.87 27.22 8.01
CA LYS A 242 -2.28 27.03 8.33
C LYS A 242 -3.12 28.29 8.09
N ASP A 243 -2.55 29.45 8.38
CA ASP A 243 -3.24 30.75 8.30
C ASP A 243 -3.03 31.47 6.94
N GLY A 244 -2.42 30.78 6.00
CA GLY A 244 -2.19 31.30 4.65
C GLY A 244 -0.78 31.08 4.13
N ASN A 245 -0.66 30.92 2.82
CA ASN A 245 0.60 30.65 2.17
C ASN A 245 1.35 31.96 1.87
N SER A 246 2.68 31.94 1.90
CA SER A 246 3.49 33.04 1.39
C SER A 246 3.30 33.18 -0.13
N GLY A 247 3.63 34.36 -0.68
CA GLY A 247 3.78 34.52 -2.11
C GLY A 247 4.89 33.64 -2.68
N TRP A 248 4.79 33.31 -3.97
CA TRP A 248 5.84 32.57 -4.67
C TRP A 248 7.11 33.42 -4.85
N VAL A 249 8.25 32.88 -4.44
CA VAL A 249 9.55 33.50 -4.61
C VAL A 249 10.30 32.84 -5.76
N LYS A 250 10.98 33.64 -6.59
CA LYS A 250 11.81 33.16 -7.68
C LYS A 250 13.07 32.49 -7.16
N VAL A 251 13.41 31.36 -7.75
CA VAL A 251 14.74 30.75 -7.62
C VAL A 251 15.50 31.03 -8.91
N TYR A 252 16.51 31.85 -8.84
CA TYR A 252 17.27 32.24 -10.02
C TYR A 252 18.17 31.10 -10.52
N SER A 253 18.33 31.05 -11.83
CA SER A 253 19.14 30.06 -12.53
C SER A 253 19.91 30.71 -13.68
N THR A 254 20.67 29.91 -14.40
CA THR A 254 21.36 30.40 -15.63
C THR A 254 20.36 30.82 -16.73
N GLU A 255 19.16 30.24 -16.73
CA GLU A 255 18.09 30.52 -17.69
C GLU A 255 17.16 31.64 -17.22
N GLU A 256 16.96 31.77 -15.93
CA GLU A 256 16.15 32.82 -15.31
C GLU A 256 17.04 33.66 -14.39
N LYS A 257 17.84 34.54 -14.98
CA LYS A 257 18.72 35.47 -14.28
C LYS A 257 17.96 36.56 -13.61
N PRO A 258 18.40 37.08 -12.46
CA PRO A 258 17.81 38.27 -11.87
C PRO A 258 18.03 39.50 -12.76
N THR A 259 17.06 40.36 -12.82
CA THR A 259 17.25 41.70 -13.40
C THR A 259 17.95 42.60 -12.39
N PRO A 260 18.63 43.70 -12.86
CA PRO A 260 19.25 44.66 -11.96
C PRO A 260 18.27 45.21 -10.91
N ALA A 261 17.03 45.45 -11.30
CA ALA A 261 15.99 45.94 -10.38
C ALA A 261 15.61 44.95 -9.31
N GLU A 262 15.60 43.63 -9.60
CA GLU A 262 15.28 42.58 -8.63
C GLU A 262 16.37 42.36 -7.58
N ILE A 263 17.60 42.74 -7.86
CA ILE A 263 18.76 42.64 -6.94
C ILE A 263 19.21 44.03 -6.45
N GLU A 264 18.40 45.07 -6.70
CA GLU A 264 18.71 46.46 -6.34
C GLU A 264 20.09 46.94 -6.85
N ALA A 265 20.49 46.37 -8.00
CA ALA A 265 21.75 46.75 -8.62
C ALA A 265 21.51 47.84 -9.67
N VAL A 266 22.51 48.68 -9.87
CA VAL A 266 22.53 49.70 -10.89
C VAL A 266 22.59 49.07 -12.28
N SER A 267 21.61 49.39 -13.16
CA SER A 267 21.63 48.93 -14.55
C SER A 267 22.70 49.70 -15.34
N ILE A 268 23.29 49.03 -16.34
CA ILE A 268 24.23 49.69 -17.27
C ILE A 268 23.57 50.88 -18.05
N HIS A 269 22.24 50.93 -18.02
CA HIS A 269 21.46 52.00 -18.64
C HIS A 269 21.04 53.11 -17.65
N ASP A 270 21.29 52.90 -16.35
CA ASP A 270 20.97 53.89 -15.34
C ASP A 270 22.01 55.02 -15.39
N ARG A 271 21.51 56.22 -15.37
CA ARG A 271 22.35 57.38 -15.33
C ARG A 271 22.82 57.58 -13.88
N ILE A 272 24.08 57.30 -13.66
CA ILE A 272 24.71 57.54 -12.32
C ILE A 272 24.95 59.04 -12.23
N ASP A 273 24.25 59.72 -11.33
CA ASP A 273 24.50 61.11 -11.00
C ASP A 273 25.55 61.13 -9.87
N PHE A 274 26.72 61.62 -10.20
CA PHE A 274 27.84 61.74 -9.21
C PHE A 274 27.73 63.02 -8.39
N GLY A 275 26.65 63.79 -8.52
CA GLY A 275 26.52 65.10 -7.86
C GLY A 275 27.42 66.15 -8.47
N GLU A 276 27.05 67.40 -8.31
CA GLU A 276 27.95 68.56 -8.62
C GLU A 276 28.97 68.68 -7.50
N PHE A 277 30.25 68.71 -7.85
CA PHE A 277 31.34 69.03 -6.91
C PHE A 277 31.47 70.50 -6.73
#